data_7de267b5a479116aa4810a6331eac44b
#
_entry.id   7de267b5a479116aa4810a6331eac44b
#
_cell.length_a   1.000
_cell.length_b   1.000
_cell.length_c   1.000
_cell.angle_alpha   90.00
_cell.angle_beta   90.00
_cell.angle_gamma   90.00
#
_symmetry.space_group_name_H-M   'P 1'
#
loop_
_entity.id
_entity.type
_entity.pdbx_description
1 polymer ?
#
loop_
_entity_poly.entity_id
_entity_poly.type
_entity_poly.pdbx_seq_one_letter_code
_entity_poly.pdbx_strand_id
1 'polypeptide(L)'
;MTVFTIAAMLLQLTPARAQSSAENHLYAVLINGGRNKLTNHERYWNDCSFLYRTLSQTYRIPKRNITVMMSDGGDSEEDLLRADFRGFESSPTDLDGDGVQDVDYPATEQALNHVMVRLSRELTADDHLFIFVVDHGGSKDHESDSFIWLWNDVQLSDRHFGLLVSLFDIGSINILMGQCYAGGFIDNLLYNNLVITTACGGYEQSWTSPDKTYDEFVYHWTCAVNGADELGNPINADTNGDGEVSMAEAFEYARSHDRVNETPLFFSQPDDLGSRWAFSNPGNSPTDIQEERLEDGEPVDSWSLSGIRNQRDSNNGVYIIRQGKKTRKVIRKK
;
A
#
# COMPACT_ATOMS: atom_id res chain seq x y z
N MET A 1 -17.39 -33.59 -63.38
CA MET A 1 -16.57 -32.38 -63.15
C MET A 1 -17.16 -31.68 -61.92
N THR A 2 -16.51 -31.85 -60.82
CA THR A 2 -16.95 -31.28 -59.54
C THR A 2 -15.98 -30.15 -59.20
N VAL A 3 -16.50 -28.92 -59.17
CA VAL A 3 -15.75 -27.71 -58.92
C VAL A 3 -15.67 -27.52 -57.37
N PHE A 4 -14.47 -27.60 -56.79
CA PHE A 4 -14.22 -27.24 -55.40
C PHE A 4 -13.94 -25.73 -55.31
N THR A 5 -14.82 -25.00 -54.62
CA THR A 5 -14.62 -23.59 -54.30
C THR A 5 -13.84 -23.49 -52.98
N ILE A 6 -12.60 -23.02 -53.03
CA ILE A 6 -11.77 -22.73 -51.85
C ILE A 6 -12.15 -21.34 -51.35
N ALA A 7 -12.80 -21.27 -50.22
CA ALA A 7 -13.03 -20.01 -49.50
C ALA A 7 -11.75 -19.59 -48.74
N ALA A 8 -11.11 -18.52 -49.18
CA ALA A 8 -9.98 -17.92 -48.46
C ALA A 8 -10.50 -17.12 -47.28
N MET A 9 -10.19 -17.58 -46.06
CA MET A 9 -10.50 -16.89 -44.81
C MET A 9 -9.38 -15.87 -44.56
N LEU A 10 -9.65 -14.60 -44.85
CA LEU A 10 -8.75 -13.47 -44.48
C LEU A 10 -8.78 -13.27 -42.97
N LEU A 11 -7.76 -13.75 -42.29
CA LEU A 11 -7.50 -13.33 -40.89
C LEU A 11 -7.14 -11.84 -40.90
N GLN A 12 -8.02 -11.00 -40.40
CA GLN A 12 -7.71 -9.61 -40.09
C GLN A 12 -6.84 -9.61 -38.83
N LEU A 13 -5.53 -9.42 -38.99
CA LEU A 13 -4.61 -9.09 -37.94
C LEU A 13 -4.92 -7.64 -37.48
N THR A 14 -5.65 -7.51 -36.39
CA THR A 14 -5.71 -6.24 -35.67
C THR A 14 -4.31 -5.94 -35.16
N PRO A 15 -3.74 -4.73 -35.43
CA PRO A 15 -2.46 -4.40 -34.87
C PRO A 15 -2.58 -4.40 -33.34
N ALA A 16 -1.78 -5.22 -32.67
CA ALA A 16 -1.61 -5.15 -31.24
C ALA A 16 -1.17 -3.70 -30.93
N ARG A 17 -2.05 -2.95 -30.26
CA ARG A 17 -1.72 -1.62 -29.74
C ARG A 17 -0.56 -1.84 -28.79
N ALA A 18 0.63 -1.35 -29.16
CA ALA A 18 1.75 -1.31 -28.26
C ALA A 18 1.28 -0.51 -27.03
N GLN A 19 1.03 -1.22 -25.94
CA GLN A 19 0.82 -0.62 -24.64
C GLN A 19 2.15 0.05 -24.33
N SER A 20 2.21 1.39 -24.39
CA SER A 20 3.32 2.13 -23.80
C SER A 20 3.42 1.57 -22.38
N SER A 21 4.60 1.11 -21.99
CA SER A 21 4.88 0.84 -20.59
C SER A 21 4.68 2.17 -19.86
N ALA A 22 3.48 2.39 -19.33
CA ALA A 22 3.27 3.47 -18.38
C ALA A 22 4.34 3.28 -17.32
N GLU A 23 5.16 4.27 -17.07
CA GLU A 23 6.12 4.24 -15.99
C GLU A 23 5.33 3.91 -14.72
N ASN A 24 5.73 2.85 -14.03
CA ASN A 24 5.07 2.45 -12.81
C ASN A 24 5.62 3.36 -11.70
N HIS A 25 4.79 4.31 -11.27
CA HIS A 25 5.11 5.30 -10.25
C HIS A 25 4.89 4.81 -8.82
N LEU A 26 4.64 3.51 -8.63
CA LEU A 26 4.48 2.93 -7.31
C LEU A 26 5.76 2.23 -6.87
N TYR A 27 6.21 2.59 -5.68
CA TYR A 27 7.35 2.01 -4.98
C TYR A 27 6.89 1.38 -3.68
N ALA A 28 7.61 0.36 -3.21
CA ALA A 28 7.29 -0.31 -1.96
C ALA A 28 8.54 -0.55 -1.10
N VAL A 29 8.38 -0.47 0.21
CA VAL A 29 9.37 -0.90 1.21
C VAL A 29 8.70 -1.87 2.16
N LEU A 30 9.17 -3.12 2.19
CA LEU A 30 8.69 -4.17 3.07
C LEU A 30 9.72 -4.37 4.19
N ILE A 31 9.28 -4.31 5.44
CA ILE A 31 10.15 -4.35 6.63
C ILE A 31 9.71 -5.48 7.55
N ASN A 32 10.60 -6.45 7.75
CA ASN A 32 10.51 -7.48 8.78
C ASN A 32 11.82 -7.54 9.56
N GLY A 33 11.87 -6.93 10.74
CA GLY A 33 13.04 -6.94 11.61
C GLY A 33 13.22 -8.27 12.35
N GLY A 34 12.12 -8.87 12.77
CA GLY A 34 12.11 -10.12 13.53
C GLY A 34 12.77 -10.02 14.91
N ARG A 35 13.31 -8.85 15.24
CA ARG A 35 14.06 -8.54 16.47
C ARG A 35 15.39 -9.31 16.57
N ASN A 36 15.35 -10.63 16.67
CA ASN A 36 16.49 -11.55 16.68
C ASN A 36 16.01 -12.97 16.33
N LYS A 37 16.93 -13.90 16.11
CA LYS A 37 16.58 -15.27 15.67
C LYS A 37 15.66 -16.05 16.61
N LEU A 38 15.59 -15.70 17.92
CA LEU A 38 14.74 -16.38 18.89
C LEU A 38 13.26 -15.98 18.74
N THR A 39 12.99 -14.86 18.09
CA THR A 39 11.66 -14.26 17.98
C THR A 39 11.27 -13.89 16.55
N ASN A 40 12.18 -14.03 15.57
CA ASN A 40 11.85 -13.87 14.18
C ASN A 40 11.01 -15.07 13.70
N HIS A 41 9.70 -14.95 13.77
CA HIS A 41 8.76 -16.02 13.48
C HIS A 41 8.57 -16.21 11.98
N GLU A 42 8.45 -17.45 11.53
CA GLU A 42 8.19 -17.82 10.12
C GLU A 42 6.94 -17.11 9.54
N ARG A 43 5.93 -16.79 10.35
CA ARG A 43 4.74 -16.06 9.88
C ARG A 43 5.07 -14.68 9.31
N TYR A 44 6.07 -13.97 9.83
CA TYR A 44 6.50 -12.68 9.29
C TYR A 44 7.08 -12.82 7.89
N TRP A 45 7.84 -13.91 7.67
CA TRP A 45 8.30 -14.25 6.33
C TRP A 45 7.11 -14.55 5.41
N ASN A 46 6.12 -15.32 5.88
CA ASN A 46 4.94 -15.67 5.11
C ASN A 46 4.14 -14.42 4.71
N ASP A 47 3.92 -13.48 5.65
CA ASP A 47 3.25 -12.20 5.38
C ASP A 47 4.01 -11.39 4.33
N CYS A 48 5.34 -11.24 4.47
CA CYS A 48 6.19 -10.56 3.49
C CYS A 48 6.14 -11.23 2.11
N SER A 49 6.26 -12.56 2.06
CA SER A 49 6.24 -13.33 0.81
C SER A 49 4.89 -13.22 0.10
N PHE A 50 3.78 -13.33 0.83
CA PHE A 50 2.46 -13.22 0.22
C PHE A 50 2.23 -11.82 -0.33
N LEU A 51 2.57 -10.78 0.43
CA LEU A 51 2.43 -9.41 -0.04
C LEU A 51 3.39 -9.08 -1.19
N TYR A 52 4.64 -9.55 -1.13
CA TYR A 52 5.60 -9.38 -2.24
C TYR A 52 5.06 -9.96 -3.55
N ARG A 53 4.54 -11.19 -3.51
CA ARG A 53 3.90 -11.83 -4.68
C ARG A 53 2.68 -11.05 -5.15
N THR A 54 1.87 -10.53 -4.24
CA THR A 54 0.73 -9.66 -4.57
C THR A 54 1.19 -8.42 -5.34
N LEU A 55 2.20 -7.72 -4.85
CA LEU A 55 2.75 -6.52 -5.50
C LEU A 55 3.37 -6.83 -6.87
N SER A 56 4.23 -7.86 -6.92
CA SER A 56 5.02 -8.17 -8.12
C SER A 56 4.22 -8.92 -9.19
N GLN A 57 3.32 -9.83 -8.82
CA GLN A 57 2.62 -10.71 -9.76
C GLN A 57 1.20 -10.23 -10.07
N THR A 58 0.42 -9.82 -9.07
CA THR A 58 -0.96 -9.34 -9.27
C THR A 58 -0.95 -7.92 -9.83
N TYR A 59 -0.24 -6.99 -9.18
CA TYR A 59 -0.15 -5.59 -9.62
C TYR A 59 0.99 -5.31 -10.60
N ARG A 60 1.88 -6.27 -10.82
CA ARG A 60 3.02 -6.17 -11.76
C ARG A 60 3.93 -4.98 -11.47
N ILE A 61 4.07 -4.62 -10.21
CA ILE A 61 5.04 -3.62 -9.79
C ILE A 61 6.43 -4.18 -10.11
N PRO A 62 7.28 -3.44 -10.82
CA PRO A 62 8.63 -3.92 -11.13
C PRO A 62 9.40 -4.26 -9.86
N LYS A 63 10.06 -5.43 -9.80
CA LYS A 63 10.84 -5.86 -8.62
C LYS A 63 11.84 -4.78 -8.15
N ARG A 64 12.45 -4.03 -9.06
CA ARG A 64 13.35 -2.90 -8.75
C ARG A 64 12.67 -1.76 -7.96
N ASN A 65 11.35 -1.67 -7.98
CA ASN A 65 10.56 -0.66 -7.24
C ASN A 65 10.12 -1.21 -5.87
N ILE A 66 10.38 -2.49 -5.57
CA ILE A 66 10.06 -3.12 -4.29
C ILE A 66 11.38 -3.33 -3.54
N THR A 67 11.56 -2.67 -2.41
CA THR A 67 12.72 -2.86 -1.54
C THR A 67 12.31 -3.73 -0.37
N VAL A 68 12.99 -4.86 -0.20
CA VAL A 68 12.74 -5.79 0.91
C VAL A 68 13.86 -5.70 1.93
N MET A 69 13.49 -5.43 3.16
CA MET A 69 14.37 -5.39 4.33
C MET A 69 13.95 -6.48 5.31
N MET A 70 14.79 -7.49 5.49
CA MET A 70 14.42 -8.67 6.29
C MET A 70 15.58 -9.12 7.16
N SER A 71 15.31 -9.31 8.44
CA SER A 71 16.23 -9.90 9.44
C SER A 71 17.66 -9.39 9.29
N ASP A 72 18.63 -10.29 9.12
CA ASP A 72 20.05 -10.01 8.86
C ASP A 72 20.38 -9.75 7.37
N GLY A 73 19.38 -9.81 6.50
CA GLY A 73 19.52 -9.59 5.06
C GLY A 73 19.66 -10.88 4.27
N GLY A 74 20.66 -10.93 3.41
CA GLY A 74 20.87 -12.08 2.51
C GLY A 74 22.00 -13.00 2.94
N ASP A 75 22.42 -12.98 4.21
CA ASP A 75 23.43 -13.92 4.68
C ASP A 75 22.83 -15.33 4.92
N SER A 76 23.67 -16.31 5.20
CA SER A 76 23.25 -17.71 5.34
C SER A 76 23.19 -18.17 6.80
N GLU A 77 23.29 -17.26 7.75
CA GLU A 77 23.18 -17.60 9.16
C GLU A 77 21.72 -17.92 9.52
N GLU A 78 21.53 -18.69 10.59
CA GLU A 78 20.19 -19.02 11.08
C GLU A 78 19.58 -17.77 11.73
N ASP A 79 18.56 -17.22 11.14
CA ASP A 79 17.88 -16.00 11.57
C ASP A 79 16.36 -16.17 11.73
N LEU A 80 15.79 -17.31 11.34
CA LEU A 80 14.36 -17.60 11.33
C LEU A 80 13.99 -18.69 12.34
N LEU A 81 13.04 -18.42 13.24
CA LEU A 81 12.45 -19.42 14.12
C LEU A 81 11.35 -20.18 13.38
N ARG A 82 11.55 -21.49 13.19
CA ARG A 82 10.60 -22.36 12.49
C ARG A 82 9.22 -22.37 13.13
N ALA A 83 8.18 -22.58 12.34
CA ALA A 83 6.78 -22.61 12.80
C ALA A 83 6.52 -23.64 13.91
N ASP A 84 7.27 -24.75 13.91
CA ASP A 84 7.16 -25.78 14.95
C ASP A 84 7.90 -25.46 16.26
N PHE A 85 8.59 -24.31 16.32
CA PHE A 85 9.44 -23.85 17.44
C PHE A 85 10.54 -24.84 17.84
N ARG A 86 10.99 -25.72 16.94
CA ARG A 86 11.99 -26.76 17.22
C ARG A 86 13.35 -26.52 16.60
N GLY A 87 13.61 -25.34 16.14
CA GLY A 87 14.90 -24.98 15.56
C GLY A 87 14.85 -23.71 14.80
N PHE A 88 15.98 -23.40 14.20
CA PHE A 88 16.19 -22.21 13.41
C PHE A 88 16.61 -22.61 12.00
N GLU A 89 16.44 -21.71 11.06
CA GLU A 89 16.94 -21.83 9.70
C GLU A 89 17.28 -20.44 9.18
N SER A 90 18.00 -20.36 8.07
CA SER A 90 18.19 -19.09 7.36
C SER A 90 16.90 -18.72 6.67
N SER A 91 16.46 -17.47 6.80
CA SER A 91 15.30 -16.92 6.09
C SER A 91 15.47 -17.10 4.59
N PRO A 92 14.49 -17.68 3.87
CA PRO A 92 14.57 -17.73 2.42
C PRO A 92 14.61 -16.31 1.83
N THR A 93 15.56 -16.04 0.95
CA THR A 93 15.75 -14.73 0.31
C THR A 93 14.96 -14.55 -0.98
N ASP A 94 14.41 -15.63 -1.54
CA ASP A 94 13.51 -15.67 -2.68
C ASP A 94 12.07 -15.73 -2.17
N LEU A 95 11.33 -14.62 -2.31
CA LEU A 95 9.99 -14.49 -1.74
C LEU A 95 8.89 -14.95 -2.68
N ASP A 96 9.17 -15.07 -3.98
CA ASP A 96 8.16 -15.45 -4.97
C ASP A 96 8.45 -16.78 -5.69
N GLY A 97 9.56 -17.42 -5.36
CA GLY A 97 9.92 -18.77 -5.84
C GLY A 97 10.46 -18.80 -7.27
N ASP A 98 10.96 -17.67 -7.80
CA ASP A 98 11.51 -17.60 -9.15
C ASP A 98 13.01 -17.96 -9.24
N GLY A 99 13.65 -18.22 -8.10
CA GLY A 99 15.07 -18.57 -7.98
C GLY A 99 15.99 -17.37 -7.92
N VAL A 100 15.47 -16.16 -7.83
CA VAL A 100 16.25 -14.92 -7.68
C VAL A 100 16.03 -14.36 -6.26
N GLN A 101 17.10 -13.84 -5.67
CA GLN A 101 17.01 -13.18 -4.38
C GLN A 101 16.20 -11.89 -4.47
N ASP A 102 15.24 -11.71 -3.55
CA ASP A 102 14.37 -10.55 -3.43
C ASP A 102 14.68 -9.69 -2.20
N VAL A 103 15.41 -10.23 -1.21
CA VAL A 103 15.84 -9.49 -0.01
C VAL A 103 17.02 -8.60 -0.36
N ASP A 104 16.87 -7.29 -0.22
CA ASP A 104 17.86 -6.28 -0.59
C ASP A 104 18.77 -5.88 0.57
N TYR A 105 18.23 -5.78 1.78
CA TYR A 105 18.90 -5.22 2.94
C TYR A 105 18.56 -5.98 4.22
N PRO A 106 19.46 -5.99 5.22
CA PRO A 106 19.09 -6.34 6.57
C PRO A 106 18.11 -5.27 7.14
N ALA A 107 17.18 -5.72 7.97
CA ALA A 107 16.22 -4.82 8.61
C ALA A 107 16.83 -4.12 9.83
N THR A 108 17.91 -3.41 9.62
CA THR A 108 18.60 -2.61 10.64
C THR A 108 18.25 -1.12 10.54
N GLU A 109 18.38 -0.37 11.61
CA GLU A 109 18.13 1.07 11.61
C GLU A 109 19.02 1.80 10.59
N GLN A 110 20.28 1.39 10.46
CA GLN A 110 21.21 1.99 9.51
C GLN A 110 20.74 1.77 8.05
N ALA A 111 20.33 0.54 7.71
CA ALA A 111 19.85 0.23 6.38
C ALA A 111 18.52 0.93 6.09
N LEU A 112 17.60 0.98 7.05
CA LEU A 112 16.34 1.70 6.91
C LEU A 112 16.56 3.20 6.67
N ASN A 113 17.40 3.85 7.47
CA ASN A 113 17.78 5.25 7.27
C ASN A 113 18.36 5.47 5.86
N HIS A 114 19.24 4.57 5.41
CA HIS A 114 19.82 4.63 4.06
C HIS A 114 18.75 4.53 2.97
N VAL A 115 17.87 3.54 3.06
CA VAL A 115 16.79 3.31 2.07
C VAL A 115 15.83 4.50 2.01
N MET A 116 15.35 4.98 3.16
CA MET A 116 14.39 6.09 3.21
C MET A 116 15.00 7.40 2.69
N VAL A 117 16.25 7.70 3.07
CA VAL A 117 16.97 8.89 2.54
C VAL A 117 17.24 8.76 1.04
N ARG A 118 17.60 7.58 0.55
CA ARG A 118 17.79 7.34 -0.89
C ARG A 118 16.49 7.57 -1.65
N LEU A 119 15.42 6.89 -1.26
CA LEU A 119 14.12 6.99 -1.92
C LEU A 119 13.56 8.42 -1.86
N SER A 120 13.71 9.15 -0.75
CA SER A 120 13.25 10.54 -0.64
C SER A 120 13.95 11.51 -1.60
N ARG A 121 15.11 11.12 -2.14
CA ARG A 121 15.84 11.91 -3.16
C ARG A 121 15.57 11.48 -4.59
N GLU A 122 15.17 10.21 -4.77
CA GLU A 122 14.92 9.61 -6.08
C GLU A 122 13.47 9.80 -6.52
N LEU A 123 12.51 9.73 -5.57
CA LEU A 123 11.10 9.85 -5.87
C LEU A 123 10.66 11.31 -6.02
N THR A 124 9.63 11.51 -6.85
CA THR A 124 9.09 12.81 -7.23
C THR A 124 7.61 12.94 -6.85
N ALA A 125 7.01 14.10 -7.07
CA ALA A 125 5.60 14.35 -6.79
C ALA A 125 4.63 13.45 -7.59
N ASP A 126 5.09 12.82 -8.66
CA ASP A 126 4.29 11.88 -9.47
C ASP A 126 4.36 10.43 -8.92
N ASP A 127 5.28 10.19 -7.97
CA ASP A 127 5.50 8.86 -7.40
C ASP A 127 4.71 8.64 -6.11
N HIS A 128 4.45 7.36 -5.81
CA HIS A 128 3.71 6.90 -4.64
C HIS A 128 4.52 5.85 -3.90
N LEU A 129 4.46 5.85 -2.58
CA LEU A 129 5.19 4.92 -1.73
C LEU A 129 4.24 4.09 -0.88
N PHE A 130 4.39 2.77 -0.93
CA PHE A 130 3.79 1.86 0.01
C PHE A 130 4.84 1.37 1.01
N ILE A 131 4.55 1.44 2.31
CA ILE A 131 5.42 0.92 3.38
C ILE A 131 4.65 -0.16 4.13
N PHE A 132 5.24 -1.33 4.21
CA PHE A 132 4.72 -2.45 4.98
C PHE A 132 5.66 -2.79 6.12
N VAL A 133 5.10 -2.97 7.31
CA VAL A 133 5.81 -3.42 8.50
C VAL A 133 5.09 -4.60 9.10
N VAL A 134 5.78 -5.73 9.19
CA VAL A 134 5.35 -6.90 9.94
C VAL A 134 6.47 -7.35 10.85
N ASP A 135 6.24 -7.36 12.18
CA ASP A 135 7.29 -7.56 13.17
C ASP A 135 6.71 -7.62 14.58
N HIS A 136 7.58 -7.68 15.56
CA HIS A 136 7.25 -7.29 16.91
C HIS A 136 7.19 -5.78 17.08
N GLY A 137 6.25 -5.33 17.87
CA GLY A 137 6.14 -3.95 18.34
C GLY A 137 6.06 -3.88 19.84
N GLY A 138 6.18 -2.68 20.38
CA GLY A 138 6.04 -2.41 21.79
C GLY A 138 5.72 -0.96 22.08
N SER A 139 5.45 -0.66 23.36
CA SER A 139 5.31 0.68 23.88
C SER A 139 6.07 0.81 25.18
N LYS A 140 6.75 1.95 25.41
CA LYS A 140 7.56 2.18 26.63
C LYS A 140 6.70 2.48 27.85
N ASP A 141 5.61 3.26 27.67
CA ASP A 141 4.81 3.81 28.76
C ASP A 141 3.31 3.51 28.65
N HIS A 142 2.91 2.59 27.78
CA HIS A 142 1.51 2.30 27.44
C HIS A 142 0.70 3.51 26.93
N GLU A 143 1.32 4.63 26.61
CA GLU A 143 0.56 5.84 26.25
C GLU A 143 1.02 6.58 24.97
N SER A 144 2.30 6.63 24.62
CA SER A 144 2.68 7.51 23.51
C SER A 144 3.98 7.14 22.78
N ASP A 145 4.76 6.23 23.26
CA ASP A 145 6.07 5.92 22.71
C ASP A 145 6.08 4.49 22.13
N SER A 146 5.34 4.28 21.06
CA SER A 146 5.36 3.01 20.32
C SER A 146 6.68 2.83 19.58
N PHE A 147 7.07 1.59 19.35
CA PHE A 147 8.27 1.26 18.61
C PHE A 147 8.13 -0.08 17.86
N ILE A 148 8.91 -0.21 16.79
CA ILE A 148 9.12 -1.45 16.03
C ILE A 148 10.44 -2.07 16.52
N TRP A 149 10.51 -3.39 16.60
CA TRP A 149 11.76 -4.10 16.76
C TRP A 149 12.42 -4.34 15.42
N LEU A 150 13.57 -3.72 15.19
CA LEU A 150 14.43 -4.06 14.07
C LEU A 150 15.42 -5.16 14.49
N TRP A 151 16.15 -5.72 13.49
CA TRP A 151 17.14 -6.74 13.74
C TRP A 151 18.20 -6.33 14.76
N ASN A 152 18.72 -7.31 15.51
CA ASN A 152 19.69 -7.11 16.61
C ASN A 152 19.13 -6.35 17.82
N ASP A 153 17.87 -6.59 18.18
CA ASP A 153 17.21 -5.98 19.36
C ASP A 153 17.18 -4.44 19.33
N VAL A 154 17.17 -3.83 18.16
CA VAL A 154 17.09 -2.38 18.00
C VAL A 154 15.64 -1.92 17.99
N GLN A 155 15.30 -0.89 18.79
CA GLN A 155 13.99 -0.27 18.80
C GLN A 155 13.98 0.97 17.91
N LEU A 156 13.13 0.98 16.90
CA LEU A 156 12.82 2.16 16.10
C LEU A 156 11.54 2.81 16.63
N SER A 157 11.64 4.00 17.21
CA SER A 157 10.48 4.71 17.74
C SER A 157 9.56 5.23 16.63
N ASP A 158 8.28 5.39 16.96
CA ASP A 158 7.27 6.05 16.14
C ASP A 158 7.69 7.44 15.66
N ARG A 159 8.33 8.24 16.54
CA ARG A 159 8.88 9.56 16.19
C ARG A 159 9.99 9.48 15.15
N HIS A 160 10.92 8.52 15.29
CA HIS A 160 11.98 8.35 14.30
C HIS A 160 11.40 7.89 12.96
N PHE A 161 10.47 6.96 12.98
CA PHE A 161 9.76 6.52 11.78
C PHE A 161 9.01 7.69 11.12
N GLY A 162 8.29 8.52 11.90
CA GLY A 162 7.63 9.72 11.41
C GLY A 162 8.60 10.73 10.78
N LEU A 163 9.80 10.92 11.36
CA LEU A 163 10.85 11.75 10.75
C LEU A 163 11.31 11.19 9.40
N LEU A 164 11.47 9.87 9.27
CA LEU A 164 11.82 9.26 7.98
C LEU A 164 10.74 9.44 6.93
N VAL A 165 9.46 9.28 7.30
CA VAL A 165 8.32 9.53 6.42
C VAL A 165 8.25 11.01 6.01
N SER A 166 8.58 11.94 6.88
CA SER A 166 8.58 13.38 6.60
C SER A 166 9.65 13.85 5.60
N LEU A 167 10.61 12.98 5.24
CA LEU A 167 11.61 13.28 4.21
C LEU A 167 11.04 13.33 2.79
N PHE A 168 9.88 12.73 2.57
CA PHE A 168 9.31 12.59 1.24
C PHE A 168 8.48 13.81 0.82
N ASP A 169 8.61 14.18 -0.46
CA ASP A 169 7.75 15.16 -1.15
C ASP A 169 7.23 14.50 -2.44
N ILE A 170 6.30 13.57 -2.26
CA ILE A 170 5.78 12.68 -3.29
C ILE A 170 4.25 12.73 -3.34
N GLY A 171 3.65 12.07 -4.34
CA GLY A 171 2.22 12.10 -4.58
C GLY A 171 1.39 11.58 -3.40
N SER A 172 1.77 10.43 -2.83
CA SER A 172 1.13 9.90 -1.61
C SER A 172 1.96 8.80 -0.95
N ILE A 173 1.68 8.57 0.33
CA ILE A 173 2.23 7.45 1.10
C ILE A 173 1.08 6.61 1.64
N ASN A 174 1.17 5.28 1.45
CA ASN A 174 0.30 4.32 2.09
C ASN A 174 1.11 3.41 3.00
N ILE A 175 0.65 3.19 4.22
CA ILE A 175 1.36 2.41 5.24
C ILE A 175 0.45 1.31 5.78
N LEU A 176 0.96 0.08 5.85
CA LEU A 176 0.35 -1.05 6.55
C LEU A 176 1.27 -1.49 7.67
N MET A 177 0.76 -1.49 8.90
CA MET A 177 1.50 -1.86 10.11
C MET A 177 0.84 -3.04 10.83
N GLY A 178 1.49 -4.21 10.81
CA GLY A 178 0.99 -5.44 11.44
C GLY A 178 1.46 -5.68 12.88
N GLN A 179 2.45 -4.90 13.37
CA GLN A 179 3.04 -5.13 14.68
C GLN A 179 2.14 -4.70 15.86
N CYS A 180 2.42 -5.22 17.05
CA CYS A 180 1.82 -4.76 18.31
C CYS A 180 1.98 -3.25 18.50
N TYR A 181 1.01 -2.57 19.11
CA TYR A 181 1.00 -1.11 19.40
C TYR A 181 1.10 -0.23 18.15
N ALA A 182 0.74 -0.76 16.97
CA ALA A 182 0.88 -0.08 15.69
C ALA A 182 0.11 1.24 15.61
N GLY A 183 -1.07 1.32 16.23
CA GLY A 183 -1.88 2.54 16.26
C GLY A 183 -1.21 3.76 16.88
N GLY A 184 -0.20 3.56 17.74
CA GLY A 184 0.59 4.65 18.32
C GLY A 184 1.50 5.38 17.33
N PHE A 185 1.68 4.85 16.11
CA PHE A 185 2.44 5.52 15.06
C PHE A 185 1.65 6.62 14.35
N ILE A 186 0.31 6.58 14.39
CA ILE A 186 -0.57 7.48 13.63
C ILE A 186 -0.30 8.94 13.99
N ASP A 187 -0.16 9.26 15.29
CA ASP A 187 0.02 10.63 15.78
C ASP A 187 1.33 11.29 15.34
N ASN A 188 2.33 10.49 14.96
CA ASN A 188 3.64 10.96 14.53
C ASN A 188 3.79 11.03 13.00
N LEU A 189 2.75 10.63 12.25
CA LEU A 189 2.76 10.60 10.79
C LEU A 189 2.06 11.84 10.22
N LEU A 190 2.79 12.96 10.18
CA LEU A 190 2.31 14.24 9.65
C LEU A 190 2.64 14.35 8.16
N TYR A 191 1.78 13.78 7.31
CA TYR A 191 1.93 13.85 5.86
C TYR A 191 0.59 14.15 5.18
N ASN A 192 0.60 15.03 4.17
CA ASN A 192 -0.64 15.56 3.59
C ASN A 192 -1.43 14.55 2.74
N ASN A 193 -0.75 13.58 2.14
CA ASN A 193 -1.38 12.54 1.31
C ASN A 193 -1.01 11.17 1.88
N LEU A 194 -1.57 10.88 3.05
CA LEU A 194 -1.27 9.67 3.83
C LEU A 194 -2.51 8.79 3.97
N VAL A 195 -2.32 7.49 3.75
CA VAL A 195 -3.21 6.45 4.24
C VAL A 195 -2.41 5.57 5.17
N ILE A 196 -2.92 5.28 6.35
CA ILE A 196 -2.32 4.30 7.26
C ILE A 196 -3.37 3.34 7.79
N THR A 197 -3.01 2.07 7.77
CA THR A 197 -3.75 0.95 8.30
C THR A 197 -2.91 0.25 9.35
N THR A 198 -3.47 -0.01 10.52
CA THR A 198 -2.78 -0.73 11.60
C THR A 198 -3.59 -1.92 12.05
N ALA A 199 -2.94 -3.05 12.36
CA ALA A 199 -3.58 -4.26 12.85
C ALA A 199 -4.23 -4.06 14.22
N CYS A 200 -3.69 -3.15 15.04
CA CYS A 200 -4.19 -2.92 16.39
C CYS A 200 -4.06 -1.45 16.81
N GLY A 201 -4.72 -1.09 17.91
CA GLY A 201 -4.60 0.21 18.55
C GLY A 201 -3.22 0.46 19.16
N GLY A 202 -2.98 1.70 19.63
CA GLY A 202 -1.71 2.10 20.24
C GLY A 202 -1.47 1.54 21.65
N TYR A 203 -2.47 0.87 22.26
CA TYR A 203 -2.42 0.36 23.64
C TYR A 203 -2.57 -1.14 23.75
N GLU A 204 -2.51 -1.86 22.63
CA GLU A 204 -2.77 -3.29 22.59
C GLU A 204 -1.80 -4.02 21.65
N GLN A 205 -1.85 -5.35 21.73
CA GLN A 205 -1.07 -6.23 20.89
C GLN A 205 -1.87 -6.64 19.66
N SER A 206 -1.19 -6.83 18.54
CA SER A 206 -1.69 -7.57 17.38
C SER A 206 -1.50 -9.08 17.60
N TRP A 207 -2.24 -9.89 16.86
CA TRP A 207 -2.26 -11.33 17.05
C TRP A 207 -2.03 -12.08 15.73
N THR A 208 -1.46 -13.26 15.89
CA THR A 208 -1.30 -14.23 14.81
C THR A 208 -2.63 -14.92 14.52
N SER A 209 -2.80 -15.41 13.29
CA SER A 209 -3.88 -16.32 12.92
C SER A 209 -3.93 -17.55 13.85
N PRO A 210 -5.10 -18.22 13.99
CA PRO A 210 -5.24 -19.37 14.90
C PRO A 210 -4.28 -20.52 14.60
N ASP A 211 -3.87 -20.72 13.37
CA ASP A 211 -2.89 -21.71 12.93
C ASP A 211 -1.45 -21.21 12.99
N LYS A 212 -1.24 -19.94 13.32
CA LYS A 212 0.05 -19.25 13.45
C LYS A 212 0.86 -19.12 12.14
N THR A 213 0.19 -19.28 11.01
CA THR A 213 0.85 -19.21 9.72
C THR A 213 1.08 -17.78 9.25
N TYR A 214 0.20 -16.85 9.65
CA TYR A 214 0.23 -15.42 9.30
C TYR A 214 -0.13 -14.56 10.51
N ASP A 215 0.08 -13.27 10.44
CA ASP A 215 -0.57 -12.32 11.32
C ASP A 215 -2.01 -12.06 10.81
N GLU A 216 -3.01 -12.19 11.68
CA GLU A 216 -4.43 -12.36 11.29
C GLU A 216 -4.94 -11.20 10.44
N PHE A 217 -4.79 -9.97 10.92
CA PHE A 217 -5.25 -8.79 10.18
C PHE A 217 -4.50 -8.62 8.86
N VAL A 218 -3.16 -8.76 8.88
CA VAL A 218 -2.28 -8.62 7.70
C VAL A 218 -2.66 -9.62 6.62
N TYR A 219 -2.90 -10.88 7.00
CA TYR A 219 -3.34 -11.92 6.08
C TYR A 219 -4.62 -11.53 5.36
N HIS A 220 -5.67 -11.15 6.10
CA HIS A 220 -6.94 -10.78 5.49
C HIS A 220 -6.85 -9.52 4.64
N TRP A 221 -6.03 -8.55 5.06
CA TRP A 221 -5.76 -7.35 4.26
C TRP A 221 -5.07 -7.70 2.93
N THR A 222 -4.06 -8.56 2.98
CA THR A 222 -3.35 -9.02 1.78
C THR A 222 -4.26 -9.83 0.86
N CYS A 223 -5.10 -10.71 1.40
CA CYS A 223 -6.12 -11.43 0.64
C CYS A 223 -7.07 -10.47 -0.10
N ALA A 224 -7.51 -9.39 0.56
CA ALA A 224 -8.40 -8.40 -0.03
C ALA A 224 -7.77 -7.72 -1.25
N VAL A 225 -6.55 -7.19 -1.10
CA VAL A 225 -5.87 -6.52 -2.21
C VAL A 225 -5.38 -7.49 -3.29
N ASN A 226 -5.06 -8.75 -2.93
CA ASN A 226 -4.69 -9.78 -3.90
C ASN A 226 -5.88 -10.28 -4.74
N GLY A 227 -7.11 -10.15 -4.24
CA GLY A 227 -8.30 -10.72 -4.85
C GLY A 227 -8.40 -12.24 -4.72
N ALA A 228 -7.49 -12.86 -3.95
CA ALA A 228 -7.47 -14.29 -3.64
C ALA A 228 -6.69 -14.55 -2.35
N ASP A 229 -6.96 -15.67 -1.67
CA ASP A 229 -6.13 -16.16 -0.59
C ASP A 229 -4.81 -16.78 -1.13
N GLU A 230 -3.94 -17.25 -0.24
CA GLU A 230 -2.66 -17.84 -0.59
C GLU A 230 -2.77 -19.16 -1.36
N LEU A 231 -3.94 -19.80 -1.32
CA LEU A 231 -4.26 -21.02 -2.06
C LEU A 231 -4.88 -20.72 -3.43
N GLY A 232 -5.12 -19.45 -3.75
CA GLY A 232 -5.74 -19.00 -5.00
C GLY A 232 -7.26 -19.05 -4.99
N ASN A 233 -7.92 -19.23 -3.83
CA ASN A 233 -9.37 -19.13 -3.76
C ASN A 233 -9.77 -17.65 -3.91
N PRO A 234 -10.72 -17.32 -4.81
CA PRO A 234 -11.06 -15.94 -5.12
C PRO A 234 -11.71 -15.23 -3.92
N ILE A 235 -11.33 -13.98 -3.72
CA ILE A 235 -11.85 -13.06 -2.73
C ILE A 235 -12.38 -11.81 -3.44
N ASN A 236 -13.54 -11.33 -3.01
CA ASN A 236 -14.10 -10.08 -3.49
C ASN A 236 -14.19 -9.07 -2.34
N ALA A 237 -13.29 -8.11 -2.35
CA ALA A 237 -13.29 -6.98 -1.42
C ALA A 237 -13.74 -5.67 -2.08
N ASP A 238 -13.89 -5.64 -3.41
CA ASP A 238 -14.47 -4.51 -4.16
C ASP A 238 -15.96 -4.39 -3.83
N THR A 239 -16.29 -3.52 -2.91
CA THR A 239 -17.66 -3.34 -2.41
C THR A 239 -18.46 -2.31 -3.19
N ASN A 240 -17.78 -1.40 -3.88
CA ASN A 240 -18.41 -0.36 -4.68
C ASN A 240 -18.61 -0.78 -6.15
N GLY A 241 -17.95 -1.86 -6.59
CA GLY A 241 -18.08 -2.45 -7.92
C GLY A 241 -17.34 -1.66 -9.01
N ASP A 242 -16.32 -0.89 -8.67
CA ASP A 242 -15.55 -0.10 -9.63
C ASP A 242 -14.39 -0.89 -10.29
N GLY A 243 -14.15 -2.12 -9.85
CA GLY A 243 -13.12 -3.03 -10.36
C GLY A 243 -11.76 -2.89 -9.68
N GLU A 244 -11.67 -2.05 -8.67
CA GLU A 244 -10.47 -1.79 -7.87
C GLU A 244 -10.74 -2.17 -6.41
N VAL A 245 -9.70 -2.49 -5.65
CA VAL A 245 -9.80 -2.60 -4.18
C VAL A 245 -9.04 -1.44 -3.58
N SER A 246 -9.78 -0.47 -3.06
CA SER A 246 -9.22 0.67 -2.34
C SER A 246 -8.67 0.27 -0.97
N MET A 247 -7.83 1.09 -0.39
CA MET A 247 -7.29 0.83 0.96
C MET A 247 -8.37 0.81 2.04
N ALA A 248 -9.44 1.60 1.87
CA ALA A 248 -10.58 1.57 2.76
C ALA A 248 -11.34 0.24 2.65
N GLU A 249 -11.53 -0.28 1.45
CA GLU A 249 -12.18 -1.59 1.23
C GLU A 249 -11.33 -2.73 1.75
N ALA A 250 -10.01 -2.70 1.51
CA ALA A 250 -9.09 -3.69 2.06
C ALA A 250 -9.11 -3.70 3.59
N PHE A 251 -9.14 -2.51 4.21
CA PHE A 251 -9.27 -2.36 5.65
C PHE A 251 -10.59 -2.95 6.17
N GLU A 252 -11.73 -2.60 5.58
CA GLU A 252 -13.04 -3.09 6.02
C GLU A 252 -13.18 -4.61 5.81
N TYR A 253 -12.62 -5.14 4.71
CA TYR A 253 -12.56 -6.58 4.50
C TYR A 253 -11.76 -7.26 5.62
N ALA A 254 -10.52 -6.81 5.86
CA ALA A 254 -9.65 -7.39 6.89
C ALA A 254 -10.31 -7.30 8.28
N ARG A 255 -10.78 -6.13 8.68
CA ARG A 255 -11.45 -5.90 9.97
C ARG A 255 -12.68 -6.79 10.18
N SER A 256 -13.44 -7.07 9.12
CA SER A 256 -14.64 -7.93 9.21
C SER A 256 -14.32 -9.42 9.27
N HIS A 257 -13.12 -9.83 8.85
CA HIS A 257 -12.64 -11.21 8.85
C HIS A 257 -11.67 -11.52 9.99
N ASP A 258 -11.20 -10.50 10.67
CA ASP A 258 -10.35 -10.60 11.85
C ASP A 258 -11.08 -11.32 12.98
N ARG A 259 -10.51 -12.43 13.46
CA ARG A 259 -11.12 -13.34 14.45
C ARG A 259 -10.44 -13.29 15.80
N VAL A 260 -9.42 -12.45 15.93
CA VAL A 260 -8.65 -12.31 17.15
C VAL A 260 -9.06 -11.05 17.92
N ASN A 261 -8.52 -10.88 19.12
CA ASN A 261 -8.89 -9.75 19.97
C ASN A 261 -7.91 -8.59 19.77
N GLU A 262 -8.07 -7.87 18.66
CA GLU A 262 -7.36 -6.64 18.34
C GLU A 262 -8.31 -5.61 17.74
N THR A 263 -7.90 -4.34 17.73
CA THR A 263 -8.71 -3.23 17.22
C THR A 263 -7.98 -2.54 16.09
N PRO A 264 -8.17 -3.00 14.85
CA PRO A 264 -7.55 -2.36 13.70
C PRO A 264 -7.97 -0.91 13.54
N LEU A 265 -7.04 -0.04 13.16
CA LEU A 265 -7.30 1.38 12.91
C LEU A 265 -6.99 1.74 11.47
N PHE A 266 -7.76 2.70 10.97
CA PHE A 266 -7.58 3.28 9.64
C PHE A 266 -7.58 4.80 9.73
N PHE A 267 -6.60 5.44 9.11
CA PHE A 267 -6.53 6.88 8.99
C PHE A 267 -6.17 7.28 7.57
N SER A 268 -6.81 8.33 7.08
CA SER A 268 -6.58 8.86 5.74
C SER A 268 -6.57 10.39 5.79
N GLN A 269 -5.58 10.98 5.14
CA GLN A 269 -5.48 12.44 4.98
C GLN A 269 -5.10 12.76 3.53
N PRO A 270 -6.00 13.46 2.76
CA PRO A 270 -7.37 13.82 3.13
C PRO A 270 -8.28 12.61 3.36
N ASP A 271 -9.40 12.81 4.05
CA ASP A 271 -10.31 11.74 4.49
C ASP A 271 -10.77 10.79 3.37
N ASP A 272 -10.88 11.28 2.15
CA ASP A 272 -11.32 10.51 0.98
C ASP A 272 -10.18 9.80 0.23
N LEU A 273 -8.91 10.05 0.59
CA LEU A 273 -7.77 9.44 -0.11
C LEU A 273 -7.81 7.91 -0.02
N GLY A 274 -8.06 7.36 1.15
CA GLY A 274 -8.06 5.92 1.36
C GLY A 274 -9.13 5.18 0.57
N SER A 275 -10.27 5.81 0.25
CA SER A 275 -11.30 5.23 -0.62
C SER A 275 -11.03 5.38 -2.11
N ARG A 276 -9.99 6.10 -2.49
CA ARG A 276 -9.56 6.31 -3.89
C ARG A 276 -8.21 5.71 -4.19
N TRP A 277 -7.42 5.41 -3.17
CA TRP A 277 -6.09 4.85 -3.34
C TRP A 277 -6.18 3.33 -3.51
N ALA A 278 -5.73 2.82 -4.65
CA ALA A 278 -5.60 1.40 -4.95
C ALA A 278 -4.21 1.13 -5.57
N PHE A 279 -3.68 -0.08 -5.47
CA PHE A 279 -2.38 -0.44 -6.05
C PHE A 279 -2.34 -0.35 -7.58
N SER A 280 -3.45 -0.57 -8.23
CA SER A 280 -3.62 -0.41 -9.69
C SER A 280 -3.66 1.06 -10.12
N ASN A 281 -4.05 1.95 -9.20
CA ASN A 281 -4.20 3.38 -9.43
C ASN A 281 -3.83 4.18 -8.18
N PRO A 282 -2.56 4.16 -7.75
CA PRO A 282 -2.13 4.86 -6.56
C PRO A 282 -2.24 6.37 -6.79
N GLY A 283 -2.89 7.03 -5.84
CA GLY A 283 -3.01 8.48 -5.88
C GLY A 283 -3.92 9.01 -6.96
N ASN A 284 -5.05 8.31 -7.22
CA ASN A 284 -6.11 8.84 -8.06
C ASN A 284 -6.40 10.28 -7.61
N SER A 285 -5.57 11.16 -8.14
CA SER A 285 -5.62 12.61 -7.83
C SER A 285 -7.00 13.09 -8.24
N PRO A 286 -7.57 14.07 -7.53
CA PRO A 286 -8.75 14.78 -8.03
C PRO A 286 -8.53 15.45 -9.39
N THR A 287 -7.39 15.17 -10.05
CA THR A 287 -7.06 15.69 -11.38
C THR A 287 -7.69 14.90 -12.52
N ASP A 288 -8.20 13.69 -12.31
CA ASP A 288 -9.21 13.12 -13.19
C ASP A 288 -10.59 13.75 -12.88
N ILE A 289 -10.60 15.05 -12.90
CA ILE A 289 -11.82 15.80 -13.21
C ILE A 289 -12.10 15.42 -14.66
N GLN A 290 -12.97 14.44 -14.87
CA GLN A 290 -13.59 14.28 -16.17
C GLN A 290 -14.03 15.67 -16.60
N GLU A 291 -13.51 16.17 -17.73
CA GLU A 291 -14.05 17.34 -18.41
C GLU A 291 -15.49 16.97 -18.84
N GLU A 292 -16.39 16.98 -17.85
CA GLU A 292 -17.80 16.92 -18.16
C GLU A 292 -18.14 18.25 -18.84
N ARG A 293 -18.28 18.20 -20.14
CA ARG A 293 -18.87 19.32 -20.90
C ARG A 293 -20.16 19.68 -20.21
N LEU A 294 -20.20 20.88 -19.64
CA LEU A 294 -21.45 21.46 -19.11
C LEU A 294 -22.44 21.49 -20.28
N GLU A 295 -23.58 20.83 -20.11
CA GLU A 295 -24.67 20.96 -21.07
C GLU A 295 -25.07 22.45 -21.17
N ASP A 296 -25.07 22.97 -22.39
CA ASP A 296 -25.47 24.37 -22.65
C ASP A 296 -26.90 24.58 -22.22
N GLY A 297 -27.12 25.39 -21.19
CA GLY A 297 -28.44 25.90 -20.89
C GLY A 297 -28.86 26.15 -19.44
N GLU A 298 -28.14 25.67 -18.42
CA GLU A 298 -28.53 25.96 -17.03
C GLU A 298 -27.60 26.97 -16.35
N PRO A 299 -28.17 27.90 -15.53
CA PRO A 299 -27.37 28.88 -14.81
C PRO A 299 -26.50 28.19 -13.75
N VAL A 300 -25.17 28.39 -13.84
CA VAL A 300 -24.18 27.84 -12.94
C VAL A 300 -23.68 28.95 -12.01
N ASP A 301 -23.87 28.77 -10.73
CA ASP A 301 -23.23 29.59 -9.72
C ASP A 301 -21.81 29.09 -9.44
N SER A 302 -20.81 29.96 -9.45
CA SER A 302 -19.41 29.58 -9.17
C SER A 302 -18.78 30.43 -8.07
N TRP A 303 -17.93 29.78 -7.25
CA TRP A 303 -17.20 30.41 -6.15
C TRP A 303 -15.72 30.07 -6.25
N SER A 304 -14.86 31.00 -5.79
CA SER A 304 -13.45 30.68 -5.55
C SER A 304 -13.31 29.68 -4.38
N LEU A 305 -12.14 29.07 -4.24
CA LEU A 305 -11.85 28.20 -3.08
C LEU A 305 -11.93 28.94 -1.73
N SER A 306 -11.86 30.29 -1.75
CA SER A 306 -12.08 31.14 -0.57
C SER A 306 -13.55 31.49 -0.31
N GLY A 307 -14.50 30.88 -1.07
CA GLY A 307 -15.92 31.08 -0.89
C GLY A 307 -16.48 32.38 -1.50
N ILE A 308 -15.71 33.13 -2.28
CA ILE A 308 -16.14 34.35 -2.96
C ILE A 308 -16.90 33.99 -4.24
N ARG A 309 -18.15 34.44 -4.40
CA ARG A 309 -18.93 34.20 -5.60
C ARG A 309 -18.33 34.94 -6.80
N ASN A 310 -18.09 34.24 -7.87
CA ASN A 310 -17.50 34.81 -9.09
C ASN A 310 -18.61 35.51 -9.91
N GLN A 311 -18.42 36.77 -10.22
CA GLN A 311 -19.20 37.47 -11.22
C GLN A 311 -18.52 37.23 -12.58
N ARG A 312 -19.24 36.64 -13.52
CA ARG A 312 -18.91 36.27 -14.92
C ARG A 312 -17.49 36.59 -15.40
N ASP A 313 -16.85 35.57 -15.96
CA ASP A 313 -15.59 35.63 -16.71
C ASP A 313 -14.29 35.79 -15.89
N SER A 314 -14.04 34.92 -14.96
CA SER A 314 -12.69 34.79 -14.41
C SER A 314 -11.88 33.73 -15.19
N ASN A 315 -10.67 34.11 -15.57
CA ASN A 315 -9.65 33.36 -16.26
C ASN A 315 -9.15 32.18 -15.41
N ASN A 316 -8.46 31.24 -16.03
CA ASN A 316 -7.83 30.04 -15.46
C ASN A 316 -7.82 29.92 -13.93
N GLY A 317 -8.36 28.85 -13.39
CA GLY A 317 -8.34 28.62 -11.94
C GLY A 317 -9.25 27.48 -11.48
N VAL A 318 -9.20 27.20 -10.19
CA VAL A 318 -10.04 26.20 -9.52
C VAL A 318 -11.25 26.88 -8.90
N TYR A 319 -12.44 26.37 -9.21
CA TYR A 319 -13.71 26.93 -8.78
C TYR A 319 -14.60 25.86 -8.18
N ILE A 320 -15.45 26.26 -7.25
CA ILE A 320 -16.58 25.45 -6.81
C ILE A 320 -17.79 25.91 -7.63
N ILE A 321 -18.43 25.01 -8.34
CA ILE A 321 -19.66 25.29 -9.07
C ILE A 321 -20.82 24.55 -8.45
N ARG A 322 -22.00 25.20 -8.46
CA ARG A 322 -23.26 24.59 -8.06
C ARG A 322 -24.24 24.65 -9.22
N GLN A 323 -24.78 23.50 -9.58
CA GLN A 323 -25.83 23.35 -10.57
C GLN A 323 -26.98 22.57 -9.93
N GLY A 324 -28.06 23.25 -9.67
CA GLY A 324 -29.20 22.70 -8.92
C GLY A 324 -28.78 22.30 -7.49
N LYS A 325 -28.96 21.04 -7.13
CA LYS A 325 -28.57 20.47 -5.81
C LYS A 325 -27.15 19.92 -5.78
N LYS A 326 -26.46 19.84 -6.91
CA LYS A 326 -25.09 19.27 -7.01
C LYS A 326 -24.06 20.40 -6.91
N THR A 327 -23.03 20.17 -6.09
CA THR A 327 -21.87 21.07 -5.94
C THR A 327 -20.62 20.32 -6.37
N ARG A 328 -19.79 20.94 -7.19
CA ARG A 328 -18.58 20.32 -7.77
C ARG A 328 -17.42 21.31 -7.75
N LYS A 329 -16.19 20.79 -7.65
CA LYS A 329 -14.94 21.54 -7.86
C LYS A 329 -14.55 21.41 -9.35
N VAL A 330 -14.25 22.51 -10.01
CA VAL A 330 -13.92 22.55 -11.44
C VAL A 330 -12.64 23.35 -11.66
N ILE A 331 -11.77 22.86 -12.53
CA ILE A 331 -10.62 23.61 -13.02
C ILE A 331 -10.94 24.15 -14.42
N ARG A 332 -10.85 25.45 -14.62
CA ARG A 332 -10.92 26.05 -15.96
C ARG A 332 -9.50 26.35 -16.44
N LYS A 333 -9.16 25.81 -17.59
CA LYS A 333 -7.99 26.20 -18.38
C LYS A 333 -8.52 26.89 -19.65
N LYS A 334 -7.93 28.03 -20.01
CA LYS A 334 -8.19 28.66 -21.30
C LYS A 334 -7.30 28.07 -22.37
#